data_c67ad4a2a0016212a7a8c9e363487c1b
#
_entry.id   c67ad4a2a0016212a7a8c9e363487c1b
#
_cell.length_a   1.000
_cell.length_b   1.000
_cell.length_c   1.000
_cell.angle_alpha   90.00
_cell.angle_beta   90.00
_cell.angle_gamma   90.00
#
_symmetry.space_group_name_H-M   'P 1'
#
loop_
_entity.id
_entity.type
_entity.pdbx_description
1 polymer ?
#
loop_
_entity_poly.entity_id
_entity_poly.type
_entity_poly.pdbx_seq_one_letter_code
_entity_poly.pdbx_strand_id
1 'polypeptide(L)'
;MTVTHMGRSVRLEKENAEIWGKGRFRFCIARRQEEIQAVAYMANVGIAELETDETESAKYRMLQRCIITVRKKGTGIFLPPRERRILRWLRYSGFRIGIAELVALEEKHILPDKRLLSDKNWKVLAEKIYGAKPLSNNKLERQMEHSKSRNDTVAALMHLVKLGRVRLN
;
A
#
# COMPACT_ATOMS: atom_id res chain seq x y z
N MET A 1 -23.83 7.86 -8.09
CA MET A 1 -22.64 8.61 -7.61
C MET A 1 -21.61 8.64 -8.73
N THR A 2 -20.86 9.73 -8.91
CA THR A 2 -19.75 9.78 -9.88
C THR A 2 -18.43 9.58 -9.13
N VAL A 3 -17.60 8.65 -9.61
CA VAL A 3 -16.26 8.36 -9.09
C VAL A 3 -15.27 8.74 -10.15
N THR A 4 -14.24 9.50 -9.76
CA THR A 4 -13.11 9.83 -10.62
C THR A 4 -11.85 9.19 -10.07
N HIS A 5 -11.16 8.42 -10.90
CA HIS A 5 -9.90 7.75 -10.57
C HIS A 5 -8.96 7.81 -11.78
N MET A 6 -7.73 8.29 -11.58
CA MET A 6 -6.72 8.44 -12.64
C MET A 6 -7.22 9.13 -13.91
N GLY A 7 -8.02 10.20 -13.75
CA GLY A 7 -8.59 10.97 -14.88
C GLY A 7 -9.80 10.33 -15.57
N ARG A 8 -10.25 9.16 -15.14
CA ARG A 8 -11.48 8.51 -15.62
C ARG A 8 -12.62 8.80 -14.66
N SER A 9 -13.78 9.16 -15.18
CA SER A 9 -15.00 9.39 -14.41
C SER A 9 -16.05 8.35 -14.78
N VAL A 10 -16.53 7.62 -13.79
CA VAL A 10 -17.56 6.59 -13.96
C VAL A 10 -18.74 6.90 -13.06
N ARG A 11 -19.94 6.83 -13.61
CA ARG A 11 -21.18 6.96 -12.84
C ARG A 11 -21.58 5.59 -12.31
N LEU A 12 -21.59 5.46 -11.00
CA LEU A 12 -22.02 4.24 -10.32
C LEU A 12 -23.49 4.34 -9.93
N GLU A 13 -24.22 3.25 -10.13
CA GLU A 13 -25.54 3.02 -9.55
C GLU A 13 -25.43 2.86 -8.02
N LYS A 14 -26.57 2.91 -7.32
CA LYS A 14 -26.59 2.95 -5.86
C LYS A 14 -25.87 1.76 -5.23
N GLU A 15 -26.15 0.55 -5.70
CA GLU A 15 -25.59 -0.70 -5.18
C GLU A 15 -24.07 -0.76 -5.38
N ASN A 16 -23.59 -0.45 -6.59
CA ASN A 16 -22.17 -0.40 -6.89
C ASN A 16 -21.45 0.71 -6.10
N ALA A 17 -22.13 1.84 -5.87
CA ALA A 17 -21.60 2.94 -5.06
C ALA A 17 -21.43 2.55 -3.60
N GLU A 18 -22.33 1.75 -3.03
CA GLU A 18 -22.22 1.23 -1.66
C GLU A 18 -21.05 0.25 -1.53
N ILE A 19 -20.89 -0.66 -2.49
CA ILE A 19 -19.77 -1.61 -2.52
C ILE A 19 -18.44 -0.87 -2.68
N TRP A 20 -18.37 0.09 -3.61
CA TRP A 20 -17.18 0.93 -3.78
C TRP A 20 -16.85 1.72 -2.52
N GLY A 21 -17.85 2.27 -1.83
CA GLY A 21 -17.67 2.98 -0.57
C GLY A 21 -17.09 2.11 0.55
N LYS A 22 -17.43 0.82 0.59
CA LYS A 22 -16.86 -0.15 1.54
C LYS A 22 -15.37 -0.41 1.24
N GLY A 23 -14.99 -0.51 -0.03
CA GLY A 23 -13.63 -0.79 -0.49
C GLY A 23 -12.72 0.43 -0.54
N ARG A 24 -13.29 1.63 -0.60
CA ARG A 24 -12.54 2.87 -0.73
C ARG A 24 -11.50 3.02 0.39
N PHE A 25 -10.22 3.20 0.00
CA PHE A 25 -9.08 3.37 0.90
C PHE A 25 -8.68 2.16 1.75
N ARG A 26 -9.24 0.98 1.48
CA ARG A 26 -8.93 -0.27 2.20
C ARG A 26 -9.21 -1.49 1.33
N PHE A 27 -8.75 -2.64 1.75
CA PHE A 27 -9.15 -3.90 1.15
C PHE A 27 -10.53 -4.32 1.63
N CYS A 28 -11.32 -4.86 0.69
CA CYS A 28 -12.56 -5.55 0.96
C CYS A 28 -12.55 -6.90 0.25
N ILE A 29 -13.16 -7.91 0.90
CA ILE A 29 -13.36 -9.23 0.32
C ILE A 29 -14.79 -9.28 -0.17
N ALA A 30 -14.97 -9.48 -1.47
CA ALA A 30 -16.27 -9.73 -2.08
C ALA A 30 -16.60 -11.22 -1.93
N ARG A 31 -17.68 -11.55 -1.23
CA ARG A 31 -18.09 -12.93 -0.97
C ARG A 31 -19.40 -13.30 -1.66
N ARG A 32 -20.30 -12.35 -1.81
CA ARG A 32 -21.57 -12.56 -2.47
C ARG A 32 -21.41 -12.37 -3.98
N GLN A 33 -22.19 -13.10 -4.77
CA GLN A 33 -22.13 -13.06 -6.22
C GLN A 33 -22.31 -11.62 -6.76
N GLU A 34 -23.23 -10.87 -6.18
CA GLU A 34 -23.47 -9.46 -6.53
C GLU A 34 -22.25 -8.55 -6.26
N GLU A 35 -21.58 -8.78 -5.11
CA GLU A 35 -20.36 -8.05 -4.76
C GLU A 35 -19.21 -8.40 -5.73
N ILE A 36 -19.08 -9.67 -6.11
CA ILE A 36 -18.05 -10.14 -7.06
C ILE A 36 -18.29 -9.50 -8.42
N GLN A 37 -19.53 -9.51 -8.91
CA GLN A 37 -19.89 -8.88 -10.18
C GLN A 37 -19.66 -7.36 -10.17
N ALA A 38 -20.04 -6.69 -9.08
CA ALA A 38 -19.81 -5.26 -8.91
C ALA A 38 -18.32 -4.91 -8.90
N VAL A 39 -17.49 -5.69 -8.18
CA VAL A 39 -16.03 -5.47 -8.14
C VAL A 39 -15.41 -5.75 -9.50
N ALA A 40 -15.81 -6.83 -10.20
CA ALA A 40 -15.35 -7.13 -11.55
C ALA A 40 -15.69 -5.99 -12.54
N TYR A 41 -16.91 -5.46 -12.48
CA TYR A 41 -17.30 -4.29 -13.26
C TYR A 41 -16.41 -3.08 -12.95
N MET A 42 -16.22 -2.76 -11.66
CA MET A 42 -15.38 -1.63 -11.25
C MET A 42 -13.91 -1.78 -11.66
N ALA A 43 -13.39 -3.01 -11.65
CA ALA A 43 -12.04 -3.31 -12.15
C ALA A 43 -11.94 -3.11 -13.67
N ASN A 44 -12.93 -3.58 -14.43
CA ASN A 44 -12.98 -3.40 -15.88
C ASN A 44 -13.03 -1.93 -16.31
N VAL A 45 -13.74 -1.09 -15.57
CA VAL A 45 -13.79 0.36 -15.84
C VAL A 45 -12.63 1.14 -15.20
N GLY A 46 -11.73 0.46 -14.50
CA GLY A 46 -10.47 1.01 -13.99
C GLY A 46 -10.62 1.92 -12.76
N ILE A 47 -11.64 1.70 -11.93
CA ILE A 47 -11.85 2.43 -10.66
C ILE A 47 -11.63 1.57 -9.42
N ALA A 48 -11.32 0.29 -9.58
CA ALA A 48 -10.93 -0.63 -8.52
C ALA A 48 -9.83 -1.58 -9.00
N GLU A 49 -9.04 -2.08 -8.07
CA GLU A 49 -8.09 -3.17 -8.29
C GLU A 49 -8.67 -4.47 -7.74
N LEU A 50 -8.43 -5.58 -8.44
CA LEU A 50 -8.94 -6.89 -8.09
C LEU A 50 -7.81 -7.92 -8.06
N GLU A 51 -7.77 -8.73 -7.01
CA GLU A 51 -7.01 -9.97 -6.93
C GLU A 51 -7.97 -11.14 -6.65
N THR A 52 -7.65 -12.30 -7.19
CA THR A 52 -8.53 -13.46 -7.12
C THR A 52 -8.24 -14.38 -5.93
N ASP A 53 -7.13 -14.21 -5.26
CA ASP A 53 -6.77 -14.98 -4.08
C ASP A 53 -6.55 -14.08 -2.84
N GLU A 54 -6.63 -14.67 -1.64
CA GLU A 54 -6.50 -13.98 -0.36
C GLU A 54 -5.10 -14.15 0.25
N THR A 55 -4.12 -14.61 -0.51
CA THR A 55 -2.77 -14.87 -0.01
C THR A 55 -2.04 -13.56 0.34
N GLU A 56 -1.03 -13.64 1.20
CA GLU A 56 -0.19 -12.48 1.53
C GLU A 56 0.57 -11.98 0.28
N SER A 57 0.84 -12.85 -0.69
CA SER A 57 1.42 -12.47 -1.97
C SER A 57 0.44 -11.62 -2.80
N ALA A 58 -0.83 -12.00 -2.86
CA ALA A 58 -1.87 -11.22 -3.53
C ALA A 58 -2.04 -9.84 -2.87
N LYS A 59 -2.10 -9.79 -1.54
CA LYS A 59 -2.14 -8.51 -0.81
C LYS A 59 -0.93 -7.63 -1.12
N TYR A 60 0.26 -8.23 -1.20
CA TYR A 60 1.47 -7.53 -1.56
C TYR A 60 1.36 -6.93 -2.97
N ARG A 61 0.93 -7.72 -3.98
CA ARG A 61 0.73 -7.24 -5.36
C ARG A 61 -0.29 -6.10 -5.45
N MET A 62 -1.40 -6.19 -4.70
CA MET A 62 -2.36 -5.08 -4.63
C MET A 62 -1.75 -3.82 -4.03
N LEU A 63 -0.98 -3.96 -2.95
CA LEU A 63 -0.31 -2.82 -2.30
C LEU A 63 0.73 -2.14 -3.20
N GLN A 64 1.33 -2.85 -4.15
CA GLN A 64 2.23 -2.26 -5.14
C GLN A 64 1.54 -1.25 -6.05
N ARG A 65 0.24 -1.45 -6.30
CA ARG A 65 -0.59 -0.58 -7.16
C ARG A 65 -1.25 0.57 -6.38
N CYS A 66 -1.13 0.58 -5.07
CA CYS A 66 -1.74 1.58 -4.21
C CYS A 66 -0.76 2.68 -3.82
N ILE A 67 -1.22 3.91 -3.81
CA ILE A 67 -0.53 5.02 -3.13
C ILE A 67 -0.89 4.95 -1.64
N ILE A 68 0.14 4.71 -0.82
CA ILE A 68 -0.01 4.54 0.62
C ILE A 68 0.15 5.90 1.30
N THR A 69 -0.89 6.37 1.98
CA THR A 69 -0.88 7.68 2.64
C THR A 69 -1.20 7.59 4.12
N VAL A 70 -0.59 8.47 4.93
CA VAL A 70 -0.82 8.51 6.39
C VAL A 70 -1.91 9.50 6.74
N ARG A 71 -2.84 9.11 7.58
CA ARG A 71 -3.80 10.04 8.17
C ARG A 71 -3.14 10.87 9.26
N LYS A 72 -3.41 12.17 9.27
CA LYS A 72 -2.81 13.14 10.21
C LYS A 72 -3.20 12.95 11.68
N LYS A 73 -4.26 12.21 11.98
CA LYS A 73 -4.79 12.03 13.35
C LYS A 73 -4.27 10.76 14.01
N GLY A 74 -3.75 10.91 15.22
CA GLY A 74 -3.49 9.85 16.18
C GLY A 74 -2.02 9.67 16.55
N THR A 75 -1.75 9.68 17.82
CA THR A 75 -0.46 9.28 18.40
C THR A 75 -0.36 7.75 18.36
N GLY A 76 0.72 7.24 17.76
CA GLY A 76 0.96 5.79 17.65
C GLY A 76 1.57 5.17 18.92
N ILE A 77 1.18 5.63 20.10
CA ILE A 77 1.82 5.29 21.39
C ILE A 77 1.75 3.80 21.71
N PHE A 78 0.67 3.13 21.31
CA PHE A 78 0.42 1.71 21.60
C PHE A 78 0.60 0.78 20.40
N LEU A 79 1.27 1.23 19.33
CA LEU A 79 1.54 0.38 18.18
C LEU A 79 2.73 -0.55 18.45
N PRO A 80 2.68 -1.80 17.97
CA PRO A 80 3.84 -2.69 17.96
C PRO A 80 5.06 -2.04 17.28
N PRO A 81 6.27 -2.48 17.58
CA PRO A 81 7.49 -1.83 17.08
C PRO A 81 7.57 -1.74 15.55
N ARG A 82 7.12 -2.77 14.82
CA ARG A 82 7.15 -2.80 13.35
C ARG A 82 6.17 -1.79 12.76
N GLU A 83 4.93 -1.75 13.23
CA GLU A 83 3.92 -0.77 12.80
C GLU A 83 4.38 0.66 13.07
N ARG A 84 5.05 0.90 14.20
CA ARG A 84 5.63 2.22 14.50
C ARG A 84 6.71 2.61 13.50
N ARG A 85 7.60 1.67 13.10
CA ARG A 85 8.63 1.94 12.10
C ARG A 85 8.02 2.23 10.73
N ILE A 86 7.10 1.39 10.26
CA ILE A 86 6.40 1.57 8.99
C ILE A 86 5.67 2.92 8.98
N LEU A 87 4.92 3.24 10.03
CA LEU A 87 4.20 4.51 10.13
C LEU A 87 5.14 5.72 10.11
N ARG A 88 6.33 5.62 10.73
CA ARG A 88 7.35 6.68 10.68
C ARG A 88 7.92 6.84 9.28
N TRP A 89 8.26 5.74 8.59
CA TRP A 89 8.72 5.79 7.21
C TRP A 89 7.70 6.49 6.31
N LEU A 90 6.45 6.09 6.36
CA LEU A 90 5.37 6.70 5.59
C LEU A 90 5.15 8.18 5.92
N ARG A 91 5.26 8.56 7.19
CA ARG A 91 5.15 9.97 7.61
C ARG A 91 6.29 10.84 7.09
N TYR A 92 7.50 10.30 7.06
CA TYR A 92 8.68 11.04 6.62
C TYR A 92 8.78 11.13 5.10
N SER A 93 8.40 10.06 4.40
CA SER A 93 8.50 9.96 2.95
C SER A 93 7.34 10.60 2.19
N GLY A 94 6.19 10.79 2.85
CA GLY A 94 4.94 11.12 2.15
C GLY A 94 4.49 9.94 1.30
N PHE A 95 4.48 10.11 -0.02
CA PHE A 95 4.11 9.08 -1.01
C PHE A 95 5.30 8.48 -1.78
N ARG A 96 6.54 8.79 -1.37
CA ARG A 96 7.77 8.37 -2.07
C ARG A 96 8.16 6.90 -1.80
N ILE A 97 7.62 6.29 -0.77
CA ILE A 97 7.92 4.91 -0.37
C ILE A 97 6.65 4.07 -0.50
N GLY A 98 6.71 3.04 -1.33
CA GLY A 98 5.68 2.04 -1.48
C GLY A 98 5.95 0.78 -0.67
N ILE A 99 5.16 -0.27 -0.93
CA ILE A 99 5.27 -1.53 -0.17
C ILE A 99 6.62 -2.23 -0.42
N ALA A 100 7.16 -2.19 -1.64
CA ALA A 100 8.42 -2.85 -1.96
C ALA A 100 9.60 -2.24 -1.20
N GLU A 101 9.65 -0.90 -1.14
CA GLU A 101 10.66 -0.18 -0.37
C GLU A 101 10.50 -0.43 1.13
N LEU A 102 9.27 -0.48 1.66
CA LEU A 102 9.03 -0.81 3.06
C LEU A 102 9.54 -2.20 3.42
N VAL A 103 9.28 -3.21 2.55
CA VAL A 103 9.78 -4.57 2.75
C VAL A 103 11.32 -4.58 2.73
N ALA A 104 11.95 -3.88 1.78
CA ALA A 104 13.40 -3.80 1.69
C ALA A 104 14.04 -3.10 2.92
N LEU A 105 13.40 -2.06 3.44
CA LEU A 105 13.83 -1.34 4.64
C LEU A 105 13.75 -2.23 5.89
N GLU A 106 12.67 -2.99 6.04
CA GLU A 106 12.50 -3.94 7.15
C GLU A 106 13.47 -5.12 7.03
N GLU A 107 13.67 -5.68 5.84
CA GLU A 107 14.62 -6.78 5.60
C GLU A 107 16.07 -6.38 5.91
N LYS A 108 16.45 -5.17 5.53
CA LYS A 108 17.79 -4.62 5.76
C LYS A 108 17.95 -3.94 7.13
N HIS A 109 16.93 -4.03 7.99
CA HIS A 109 16.91 -3.43 9.33
C HIS A 109 17.25 -1.93 9.36
N ILE A 110 16.87 -1.18 8.32
CA ILE A 110 17.10 0.26 8.23
C ILE A 110 16.06 0.98 9.06
N LEU A 111 16.50 1.72 10.08
CA LEU A 111 15.61 2.45 10.97
C LEU A 111 15.13 3.78 10.34
N PRO A 112 13.88 4.19 10.59
CA PRO A 112 13.35 5.44 10.06
C PRO A 112 14.10 6.64 10.62
N ASP A 113 14.76 7.39 9.73
CA ASP A 113 15.39 8.68 10.01
C ASP A 113 14.97 9.69 8.94
N LYS A 114 14.35 10.81 9.36
CA LYS A 114 13.92 11.88 8.47
C LYS A 114 15.07 12.45 7.63
N ARG A 115 16.29 12.43 8.17
CA ARG A 115 17.48 12.94 7.47
C ARG A 115 17.83 12.14 6.22
N LEU A 116 17.51 10.83 6.21
CA LEU A 116 17.73 9.95 5.05
C LEU A 116 16.85 10.32 3.85
N LEU A 117 15.76 11.02 4.09
CA LEU A 117 14.79 11.42 3.06
C LEU A 117 15.01 12.85 2.54
N SER A 118 16.04 13.55 3.04
CA SER A 118 16.46 14.83 2.46
C SER A 118 17.06 14.61 1.06
N ASP A 119 16.92 15.59 0.18
CA ASP A 119 17.39 15.48 -1.22
C ASP A 119 18.88 15.11 -1.31
N LYS A 120 19.69 15.57 -0.36
CA LYS A 120 21.14 15.23 -0.27
C LYS A 120 21.37 13.76 0.07
N ASN A 121 20.53 13.16 0.92
CA ASN A 121 20.71 11.79 1.44
C ASN A 121 19.83 10.76 0.74
N TRP A 122 18.89 11.21 -0.11
CA TRP A 122 18.00 10.31 -0.85
C TRP A 122 18.78 9.31 -1.70
N LYS A 123 19.88 9.75 -2.35
CA LYS A 123 20.72 8.85 -3.13
C LYS A 123 21.30 7.72 -2.29
N VAL A 124 21.78 8.03 -1.08
CA VAL A 124 22.32 7.03 -0.15
C VAL A 124 21.23 6.04 0.30
N LEU A 125 20.02 6.53 0.58
CA LEU A 125 18.90 5.66 0.93
C LEU A 125 18.47 4.80 -0.27
N ALA A 126 18.39 5.38 -1.46
CA ALA A 126 18.07 4.66 -2.68
C ALA A 126 19.10 3.56 -2.97
N GLU A 127 20.40 3.83 -2.82
CA GLU A 127 21.46 2.82 -2.95
C GLU A 127 21.30 1.69 -1.90
N LYS A 128 20.88 2.01 -0.70
CA LYS A 128 20.58 1.00 0.33
C LYS A 128 19.35 0.16 -0.02
N ILE A 129 18.32 0.74 -0.61
CA ILE A 129 17.08 0.04 -1.00
C ILE A 129 17.33 -0.77 -2.27
N TYR A 130 17.80 -0.13 -3.32
CA TYR A 130 17.89 -0.69 -4.68
C TYR A 130 19.25 -1.34 -5.00
N GLY A 131 20.27 -1.12 -4.16
CA GLY A 131 21.64 -1.58 -4.40
C GLY A 131 22.46 -0.61 -5.27
N ALA A 132 23.76 -0.90 -5.42
CA ALA A 132 24.71 -0.06 -6.14
C ALA A 132 24.42 0.06 -7.66
N LYS A 133 23.76 -0.94 -8.24
CA LYS A 133 23.21 -0.85 -9.60
C LYS A 133 21.72 -0.52 -9.46
N PRO A 134 21.24 0.62 -10.01
CA PRO A 134 19.86 0.99 -9.88
C PRO A 134 18.97 -0.11 -10.48
N LEU A 135 18.30 -0.84 -9.59
CA LEU A 135 17.26 -1.77 -9.98
C LEU A 135 16.07 -0.92 -10.47
N SER A 136 15.44 -1.32 -11.55
CA SER A 136 14.12 -0.77 -11.88
C SER A 136 13.14 -1.13 -10.75
N ASN A 137 12.12 -0.28 -10.52
CA ASN A 137 11.07 -0.56 -9.52
C ASN A 137 10.52 -1.99 -9.66
N ASN A 138 10.25 -2.44 -10.88
CA ASN A 138 9.75 -3.79 -11.17
C ASN A 138 10.70 -4.91 -10.69
N LYS A 139 12.02 -4.69 -10.68
CA LYS A 139 12.97 -5.69 -10.16
C LYS A 139 12.94 -5.73 -8.64
N LEU A 140 12.88 -4.58 -7.98
CA LEU A 140 12.74 -4.51 -6.52
C LEU A 140 11.44 -5.19 -6.10
N GLU A 141 10.33 -4.87 -6.76
CA GLU A 141 9.01 -5.43 -6.48
C GLU A 141 9.00 -6.96 -6.53
N ARG A 142 9.56 -7.55 -7.60
CA ARG A 142 9.70 -9.00 -7.74
C ARG A 142 10.63 -9.61 -6.69
N GLN A 143 11.73 -8.95 -6.38
CA GLN A 143 12.67 -9.42 -5.36
C GLN A 143 12.01 -9.40 -3.99
N MET A 144 11.30 -8.35 -3.64
CA MET A 144 10.63 -8.20 -2.35
C MET A 144 9.39 -9.09 -2.21
N GLU A 145 8.79 -9.54 -3.31
CA GLU A 145 7.72 -10.55 -3.30
C GLU A 145 8.18 -11.88 -2.68
N HIS A 146 9.47 -12.21 -2.80
CA HIS A 146 10.08 -13.42 -2.23
C HIS A 146 10.83 -13.15 -0.91
N SER A 147 10.80 -11.93 -0.38
CA SER A 147 11.46 -11.57 0.87
C SER A 147 10.82 -12.23 2.08
N LYS A 148 11.65 -12.65 3.04
CA LYS A 148 11.18 -13.17 4.34
C LYS A 148 10.41 -12.11 5.14
N SER A 149 10.74 -10.83 4.96
CA SER A 149 10.08 -9.72 5.65
C SER A 149 8.75 -9.31 5.01
N ARG A 150 8.39 -9.83 3.82
CA ARG A 150 7.19 -9.44 3.09
C ARG A 150 5.91 -9.63 3.91
N ASN A 151 5.65 -10.86 4.37
CA ASN A 151 4.40 -11.19 5.05
C ASN A 151 4.18 -10.33 6.29
N ASP A 152 5.21 -10.20 7.09
CA ASP A 152 5.15 -9.41 8.32
C ASP A 152 4.96 -7.90 8.04
N THR A 153 5.59 -7.38 6.96
CA THR A 153 5.44 -5.98 6.57
C THR A 153 4.05 -5.71 6.01
N VAL A 154 3.52 -6.62 5.18
CA VAL A 154 2.15 -6.56 4.67
C VAL A 154 1.14 -6.61 5.82
N ALA A 155 1.29 -7.58 6.74
CA ALA A 155 0.40 -7.70 7.90
C ALA A 155 0.40 -6.44 8.78
N ALA A 156 1.58 -5.88 9.07
CA ALA A 156 1.72 -4.65 9.84
C ALA A 156 1.08 -3.44 9.12
N LEU A 157 1.27 -3.31 7.81
CA LEU A 157 0.64 -2.26 7.02
C LEU A 157 -0.90 -2.41 7.02
N MET A 158 -1.39 -3.63 6.80
CA MET A 158 -2.83 -3.92 6.84
C MET A 158 -3.45 -3.64 8.21
N HIS A 159 -2.72 -3.91 9.29
CA HIS A 159 -3.14 -3.53 10.63
C HIS A 159 -3.26 -2.00 10.77
N LEU A 160 -2.30 -1.24 10.25
CA LEU A 160 -2.38 0.24 10.23
C LEU A 160 -3.56 0.75 9.39
N VAL A 161 -3.89 0.10 8.28
CA VAL A 161 -5.09 0.41 7.47
C VAL A 161 -6.36 0.12 8.28
N LYS A 162 -6.45 -1.04 8.94
CA LYS A 162 -7.58 -1.41 9.80
C LYS A 162 -7.79 -0.41 10.94
N LEU A 163 -6.72 0.07 11.55
CA LEU A 163 -6.75 1.11 12.58
C LEU A 163 -7.06 2.52 12.02
N GLY A 164 -7.21 2.67 10.72
CA GLY A 164 -7.44 3.95 10.07
C GLY A 164 -6.26 4.93 10.18
N ARG A 165 -5.04 4.43 10.43
CA ARG A 165 -3.81 5.23 10.48
C ARG A 165 -3.22 5.47 9.10
N VAL A 166 -3.50 4.57 8.19
CA VAL A 166 -3.05 4.57 6.79
C VAL A 166 -4.27 4.43 5.88
N ARG A 167 -4.20 5.01 4.70
CA ARG A 167 -5.16 4.87 3.61
C ARG A 167 -4.46 4.36 2.36
N LEU A 168 -5.16 3.55 1.61
CA LEU A 168 -4.78 3.10 0.27
C LEU A 168 -5.55 3.94 -0.76
N ASN A 169 -4.86 4.52 -1.75
CA ASN A 169 -5.45 5.34 -2.80
C ASN A 169 -5.05 4.81 -4.17
#